data_c0f745431b1b7c9fef82eeaf87949a00
#
_entry.id   c0f745431b1b7c9fef82eeaf87949a00
#
_cell.length_a   1.000
_cell.length_b   1.000
_cell.length_c   1.000
_cell.angle_alpha   90.00
_cell.angle_beta   90.00
_cell.angle_gamma   90.00
#
_symmetry.space_group_name_H-M   'P 1'
#
loop_
_entity.id
_entity.type
_entity.pdbx_description
1 polymer ?
#
loop_
_entity_poly.entity_id
_entity_poly.type
_entity_poly.pdbx_seq_one_letter_code
_entity_poly.pdbx_strand_id
1 'polypeptide(L)'
;MDDLTALLTDARRGDRVALTAFVRATQPEVWRLARHLVGPEDADEVTQDTYVRAWKALPSFRGDASARTWLLAIARRACADAVRHHTRRRRLRFRVAAEPAVVETADAAAGGGDLLELVDGLPAERREAFVLTQMLGCSYDEAARIAGVPVGTIRSRVARARETLIDAVRAADAV
;
A
#
# COMPACT_ATOMS: atom_id res chain seq x y z
N MET A 1 12.19 3.30 -22.09
CA MET A 1 11.68 2.13 -21.32
C MET A 1 12.54 2.12 -20.06
N ASP A 2 11.93 2.15 -18.87
CA ASP A 2 12.71 2.12 -17.64
C ASP A 2 13.30 0.72 -17.40
N ASP A 3 14.36 0.64 -16.57
CA ASP A 3 15.10 -0.60 -16.32
C ASP A 3 14.21 -1.72 -15.76
N LEU A 4 13.22 -1.38 -14.91
CA LEU A 4 12.29 -2.35 -14.34
C LEU A 4 11.36 -2.93 -15.42
N THR A 5 10.93 -2.11 -16.37
CA THR A 5 10.08 -2.57 -17.48
C THR A 5 10.87 -3.45 -18.44
N ALA A 6 12.17 -3.18 -18.64
CA ALA A 6 13.04 -4.06 -19.41
C ALA A 6 13.18 -5.43 -18.72
N LEU A 7 13.53 -5.46 -17.43
CA LEU A 7 13.64 -6.68 -16.64
C LEU A 7 12.35 -7.51 -16.66
N LEU A 8 11.19 -6.85 -16.51
CA LEU A 8 9.90 -7.56 -16.52
C LEU A 8 9.57 -8.13 -17.90
N THR A 9 9.96 -7.42 -18.96
CA THR A 9 9.78 -7.88 -20.35
C THR A 9 10.63 -9.13 -20.64
N ASP A 10 11.88 -9.16 -20.18
CA ASP A 10 12.76 -10.32 -20.34
C ASP A 10 12.31 -11.50 -19.45
N ALA A 11 11.89 -11.23 -18.22
CA ALA A 11 11.27 -12.24 -17.36
C ALA A 11 10.04 -12.89 -18.01
N ARG A 12 9.21 -12.11 -18.70
CA ARG A 12 8.06 -12.63 -19.47
C ARG A 12 8.46 -13.58 -20.59
N ARG A 13 9.67 -13.42 -21.16
CA ARG A 13 10.26 -14.31 -22.18
C ARG A 13 10.90 -15.56 -21.58
N GLY A 14 10.89 -15.70 -20.26
CA GLY A 14 11.44 -16.86 -19.54
C GLY A 14 12.80 -16.62 -18.90
N ASP A 15 13.34 -15.40 -18.93
CA ASP A 15 14.60 -15.06 -18.28
C ASP A 15 14.44 -15.05 -16.75
N ARG A 16 14.96 -16.08 -16.09
CA ARG A 16 14.90 -16.22 -14.62
C ARG A 16 15.85 -15.26 -13.90
N VAL A 17 16.92 -14.82 -14.53
CA VAL A 17 17.87 -13.86 -13.96
C VAL A 17 17.21 -12.49 -13.92
N ALA A 18 16.60 -12.07 -15.03
CA ALA A 18 15.82 -10.83 -15.11
C ALA A 18 14.67 -10.82 -14.10
N LEU A 19 13.96 -11.95 -13.93
CA LEU A 19 12.92 -12.08 -12.91
C LEU A 19 13.47 -11.86 -11.50
N THR A 20 14.57 -12.50 -11.16
CA THR A 20 15.19 -12.37 -9.83
C THR A 20 15.66 -10.94 -9.58
N ALA A 21 16.24 -10.29 -10.58
CA ALA A 21 16.67 -8.91 -10.51
C ALA A 21 15.46 -7.97 -10.29
N PHE A 22 14.37 -8.18 -11.03
CA PHE A 22 13.13 -7.42 -10.87
C PHE A 22 12.56 -7.54 -9.45
N VAL A 23 12.45 -8.75 -8.92
CA VAL A 23 11.95 -8.98 -7.55
C VAL A 23 12.84 -8.27 -6.53
N ARG A 24 14.16 -8.44 -6.61
CA ARG A 24 15.11 -7.79 -5.68
C ARG A 24 15.01 -6.26 -5.70
N ALA A 25 14.86 -5.68 -6.88
CA ALA A 25 14.78 -4.23 -7.05
C ALA A 25 13.47 -3.65 -6.52
N THR A 26 12.37 -4.41 -6.57
CA THR A 26 11.02 -3.90 -6.23
C THR A 26 10.52 -4.34 -4.85
N GLN A 27 11.10 -5.39 -4.25
CA GLN A 27 10.64 -5.95 -2.98
C GLN A 27 10.60 -4.94 -1.82
N PRO A 28 11.60 -4.06 -1.60
CA PRO A 28 11.54 -3.09 -0.52
C PRO A 28 10.38 -2.11 -0.66
N GLU A 29 10.02 -1.77 -1.89
CA GLU A 29 8.94 -0.84 -2.18
C GLU A 29 7.56 -1.49 -1.98
N VAL A 30 7.37 -2.70 -2.48
CA VAL A 30 6.15 -3.49 -2.26
C VAL A 30 5.93 -3.74 -0.77
N TRP A 31 6.97 -4.13 -0.05
CA TRP A 31 6.92 -4.35 1.39
C TRP A 31 6.53 -3.07 2.15
N ARG A 32 7.15 -1.93 1.79
CA ARG A 32 6.83 -0.63 2.41
C ARG A 32 5.37 -0.25 2.20
N LEU A 33 4.84 -0.44 0.99
CA LEU A 33 3.43 -0.22 0.71
C LEU A 33 2.54 -1.13 1.58
N ALA A 34 2.84 -2.43 1.61
CA ALA A 34 2.10 -3.40 2.42
C ALA A 34 2.14 -3.04 3.91
N ARG A 35 3.34 -2.72 4.46
CA ARG A 35 3.53 -2.32 5.86
C ARG A 35 2.56 -1.22 6.29
N HIS A 36 2.38 -0.19 5.46
CA HIS A 36 1.50 0.94 5.77
C HIS A 36 0.02 0.66 5.50
N LEU A 37 -0.32 -0.27 4.61
CA LEU A 37 -1.73 -0.54 4.28
C LEU A 37 -2.36 -1.66 5.12
N VAL A 38 -1.58 -2.66 5.54
CA VAL A 38 -2.09 -3.81 6.30
C VAL A 38 -1.44 -3.97 7.68
N GLY A 39 -0.40 -3.19 7.98
CA GLY A 39 0.37 -3.29 9.22
C GLY A 39 1.60 -4.19 9.11
N PRO A 40 2.52 -4.11 10.12
CA PRO A 40 3.79 -4.84 10.09
C PRO A 40 3.61 -6.37 10.11
N GLU A 41 2.59 -6.87 10.80
CA GLU A 41 2.36 -8.32 11.00
C GLU A 41 2.01 -9.04 9.69
N ASP A 42 1.28 -8.38 8.80
CA ASP A 42 0.81 -8.96 7.53
C ASP A 42 1.67 -8.54 6.33
N ALA A 43 2.62 -7.62 6.50
CA ALA A 43 3.38 -7.04 5.39
C ALA A 43 4.16 -8.10 4.59
N ASP A 44 4.78 -9.07 5.25
CA ASP A 44 5.56 -10.12 4.60
C ASP A 44 4.66 -11.06 3.79
N GLU A 45 3.53 -11.51 4.36
CA GLU A 45 2.58 -12.39 3.69
C GLU A 45 1.99 -11.70 2.45
N VAL A 46 1.56 -10.44 2.59
CA VAL A 46 0.98 -9.67 1.48
C VAL A 46 2.03 -9.36 0.40
N THR A 47 3.29 -9.14 0.78
CA THR A 47 4.38 -8.99 -0.17
C THR A 47 4.57 -10.27 -0.99
N GLN A 48 4.61 -11.44 -0.36
CA GLN A 48 4.71 -12.72 -1.05
C GLN A 48 3.51 -12.98 -1.98
N ASP A 49 2.29 -12.75 -1.49
CA ASP A 49 1.06 -12.89 -2.29
C ASP A 49 1.07 -11.95 -3.51
N THR A 50 1.61 -10.74 -3.35
CA THR A 50 1.79 -9.79 -4.45
C THR A 50 2.63 -10.40 -5.58
N TYR A 51 3.78 -11.02 -5.28
CA TYR A 51 4.62 -11.64 -6.30
C TYR A 51 4.00 -12.90 -6.92
N VAL A 52 3.28 -13.69 -6.14
CA VAL A 52 2.50 -14.82 -6.67
C VAL A 52 1.45 -14.34 -7.68
N ARG A 53 0.74 -13.25 -7.37
CA ARG A 53 -0.25 -12.63 -8.28
C ARG A 53 0.44 -12.02 -9.50
N ALA A 54 1.54 -11.30 -9.29
CA ALA A 54 2.31 -10.70 -10.37
C ALA A 54 2.82 -11.76 -11.34
N TRP A 55 3.35 -12.88 -10.84
CA TRP A 55 3.78 -14.00 -11.66
C TRP A 55 2.64 -14.59 -12.52
N LYS A 56 1.49 -14.81 -11.92
CA LYS A 56 0.29 -15.29 -12.66
C LYS A 56 -0.19 -14.30 -13.72
N ALA A 57 -0.06 -12.99 -13.44
CA ALA A 57 -0.48 -11.92 -14.35
C ALA A 57 0.60 -11.54 -15.39
N LEU A 58 1.84 -12.00 -15.24
CA LEU A 58 2.97 -11.64 -16.10
C LEU A 58 2.71 -11.88 -17.61
N PRO A 59 2.08 -13.00 -18.05
CA PRO A 59 1.76 -13.19 -19.46
C PRO A 59 0.88 -12.09 -20.06
N SER A 60 0.06 -11.45 -19.23
CA SER A 60 -0.88 -10.38 -19.65
C SER A 60 -0.29 -8.96 -19.55
N PHE A 61 0.95 -8.81 -19.08
CA PHE A 61 1.61 -7.51 -19.03
C PHE A 61 1.85 -6.96 -20.43
N ARG A 62 1.23 -5.81 -20.76
CA ARG A 62 1.27 -5.18 -22.09
C ARG A 62 2.23 -3.99 -22.19
N GLY A 63 2.70 -3.48 -21.04
CA GLY A 63 3.52 -2.26 -21.04
C GLY A 63 2.74 -0.95 -21.14
N ASP A 64 1.41 -0.98 -20.98
CA ASP A 64 0.55 0.23 -20.99
C ASP A 64 0.87 1.17 -19.81
N ALA A 65 1.48 0.65 -18.78
CA ALA A 65 2.05 1.36 -17.65
C ALA A 65 3.48 0.84 -17.38
N SER A 66 4.28 1.61 -16.62
CA SER A 66 5.58 1.10 -16.16
C SER A 66 5.39 -0.18 -15.35
N ALA A 67 6.41 -1.07 -15.38
CA ALA A 67 6.39 -2.31 -14.60
C ALA A 67 6.20 -2.02 -13.09
N ARG A 68 6.74 -0.91 -12.60
CA ARG A 68 6.58 -0.42 -11.24
C ARG A 68 5.12 -0.09 -10.93
N THR A 69 4.47 0.73 -11.74
CA THR A 69 3.05 1.10 -11.55
C THR A 69 2.14 -0.13 -11.62
N TRP A 70 2.39 -1.03 -12.55
CA TRP A 70 1.66 -2.28 -12.68
C TRP A 70 1.80 -3.17 -11.43
N LEU A 71 3.03 -3.34 -10.91
CA LEU A 71 3.29 -4.15 -9.71
C LEU A 71 2.65 -3.54 -8.47
N LEU A 72 2.78 -2.21 -8.26
CA LEU A 72 2.16 -1.53 -7.13
C LEU A 72 0.63 -1.58 -7.17
N ALA A 73 0.02 -1.60 -8.36
CA ALA A 73 -1.42 -1.82 -8.49
C ALA A 73 -1.84 -3.24 -8.06
N ILE A 74 -1.00 -4.25 -8.31
CA ILE A 74 -1.22 -5.62 -7.82
C ILE A 74 -1.07 -5.65 -6.30
N ALA A 75 0.01 -5.05 -5.76
CA ALA A 75 0.27 -4.98 -4.32
C ALA A 75 -0.89 -4.30 -3.57
N ARG A 76 -1.37 -3.17 -4.07
CA ARG A 76 -2.51 -2.46 -3.51
C ARG A 76 -3.77 -3.33 -3.44
N ARG A 77 -4.04 -4.13 -4.48
CA ARG A 77 -5.18 -5.06 -4.49
C ARG A 77 -4.98 -6.18 -3.48
N ALA A 78 -3.78 -6.73 -3.37
CA ALA A 78 -3.45 -7.75 -2.37
C ALA A 78 -3.67 -7.20 -0.94
N CYS A 79 -3.21 -5.98 -0.65
CA CYS A 79 -3.48 -5.30 0.62
C CYS A 79 -4.99 -5.15 0.90
N ALA A 80 -5.76 -4.68 -0.09
CA ALA A 80 -7.21 -4.51 0.06
C ALA A 80 -7.92 -5.85 0.32
N ASP A 81 -7.47 -6.96 -0.28
CA ASP A 81 -8.00 -8.29 -0.04
C ASP A 81 -7.67 -8.77 1.39
N ALA A 82 -6.45 -8.57 1.86
CA ALA A 82 -6.02 -8.89 3.22
C ALA A 82 -6.88 -8.17 4.26
N VAL A 83 -7.06 -6.84 4.13
CA VAL A 83 -7.91 -6.05 5.02
C VAL A 83 -9.34 -6.57 5.04
N ARG A 84 -9.92 -6.90 3.86
CA ARG A 84 -11.27 -7.47 3.78
C ARG A 84 -11.37 -8.83 4.47
N HIS A 85 -10.36 -9.68 4.30
CA HIS A 85 -10.29 -11.00 4.93
C HIS A 85 -10.23 -10.89 6.46
N HIS A 86 -9.38 -10.01 7.01
CA HIS A 86 -9.26 -9.77 8.45
C HIS A 86 -10.57 -9.24 9.05
N THR A 87 -11.20 -8.27 8.39
CA THR A 87 -12.48 -7.73 8.83
C THR A 87 -13.56 -8.80 8.87
N ARG A 88 -13.61 -9.70 7.87
CA ARG A 88 -14.56 -10.81 7.83
C ARG A 88 -14.30 -11.83 8.95
N ARG A 89 -13.02 -12.21 9.18
CA ARG A 89 -12.64 -13.12 10.28
C ARG A 89 -12.97 -12.53 11.64
N ARG A 90 -12.70 -11.23 11.86
CA ARG A 90 -13.05 -10.53 13.10
C ARG A 90 -14.58 -10.55 13.34
N ARG A 91 -15.38 -10.20 12.34
CA ARG A 91 -16.86 -10.27 12.43
C ARG A 91 -17.38 -11.67 12.74
N LEU A 92 -16.79 -12.71 12.16
CA LEU A 92 -17.16 -14.11 12.44
C LEU A 92 -16.84 -14.49 13.90
N ARG A 93 -15.64 -14.12 14.40
CA ARG A 93 -15.27 -14.37 15.79
C ARG A 93 -16.24 -13.68 16.77
N PHE A 94 -16.62 -12.43 16.54
CA PHE A 94 -17.59 -11.72 17.39
C PHE A 94 -18.98 -12.33 17.35
N ARG A 95 -19.43 -12.87 16.20
CA ARG A 95 -20.71 -13.57 16.11
C ARG A 95 -20.73 -14.89 16.88
N VAL A 96 -19.60 -15.56 17.01
CA VAL A 96 -19.47 -16.83 17.77
C VAL A 96 -19.29 -16.56 19.27
N ALA A 97 -18.64 -15.45 19.65
CA ALA A 97 -18.33 -15.11 21.05
C ALA A 97 -19.46 -14.41 21.81
N ALA A 98 -20.58 -14.02 21.15
CA ALA A 98 -21.74 -13.34 21.75
C ALA A 98 -21.42 -12.08 22.61
N GLU A 99 -20.25 -11.45 22.41
CA GLU A 99 -19.87 -10.21 23.09
C GLU A 99 -20.03 -9.00 22.17
N PRO A 100 -20.49 -7.84 22.70
CA PRO A 100 -20.63 -6.63 21.90
C PRO A 100 -19.25 -6.16 21.42
N ALA A 101 -19.10 -6.01 20.11
CA ALA A 101 -17.89 -5.48 19.50
C ALA A 101 -17.67 -4.03 19.96
N VAL A 102 -16.66 -3.80 20.76
CA VAL A 102 -16.06 -2.47 20.88
C VAL A 102 -15.39 -2.20 19.52
N VAL A 103 -15.98 -1.29 18.77
CA VAL A 103 -15.33 -0.72 17.59
C VAL A 103 -14.23 0.17 18.14
N GLU A 104 -13.03 -0.38 18.30
CA GLU A 104 -11.84 0.44 18.42
C GLU A 104 -11.67 1.17 17.07
N THR A 105 -12.25 2.34 16.99
CA THR A 105 -11.66 3.40 16.18
C THR A 105 -10.30 3.61 16.82
N ALA A 106 -9.22 3.36 16.08
CA ALA A 106 -7.88 3.72 16.53
C ALA A 106 -7.90 5.24 16.78
N ASP A 107 -8.17 5.62 18.02
CA ASP A 107 -7.87 6.95 18.51
C ASP A 107 -6.36 7.10 18.34
N ALA A 108 -5.98 8.07 17.53
CA ALA A 108 -4.60 8.48 17.38
C ALA A 108 -4.11 8.85 18.79
N ALA A 109 -3.32 7.96 19.41
CA ALA A 109 -2.69 8.21 20.67
C ALA A 109 -1.81 9.46 20.51
N ALA A 110 -2.25 10.56 21.09
CA ALA A 110 -1.49 11.78 21.23
C ALA A 110 -0.33 11.51 22.22
N GLY A 111 0.81 11.21 21.67
CA GLY A 111 2.05 11.10 22.43
C GLY A 111 3.17 10.96 21.42
N GLY A 112 4.14 11.89 21.40
CA GLY A 112 5.39 12.02 20.62
C GLY A 112 5.80 10.86 19.70
N GLY A 113 4.90 10.40 18.87
CA GLY A 113 5.05 9.22 18.03
C GLY A 113 5.93 9.51 16.84
N ASP A 114 6.71 8.52 16.44
CA ASP A 114 7.45 8.52 15.18
C ASP A 114 6.49 8.93 14.04
N LEU A 115 6.99 9.72 13.08
CA LEU A 115 6.22 10.15 11.91
C LEU A 115 5.51 8.97 11.22
N LEU A 116 6.07 7.77 11.31
CA LEU A 116 5.49 6.54 10.78
C LEU A 116 4.17 6.18 11.49
N GLU A 117 4.10 6.33 12.82
CA GLU A 117 2.87 6.09 13.58
C GLU A 117 1.78 7.09 13.21
N LEU A 118 2.14 8.37 13.01
CA LEU A 118 1.20 9.39 12.55
C LEU A 118 0.64 9.07 11.16
N VAL A 119 1.49 8.57 10.25
CA VAL A 119 1.04 8.13 8.91
C VAL A 119 0.11 6.92 9.03
N ASP A 120 0.44 5.95 9.88
CA ASP A 120 -0.37 4.76 10.11
C ASP A 120 -1.73 5.09 10.77
N GLY A 121 -1.82 6.19 11.51
CA GLY A 121 -3.06 6.74 12.07
C GLY A 121 -3.97 7.46 11.08
N LEU A 122 -3.52 7.75 9.86
CA LEU A 122 -4.36 8.39 8.85
C LEU A 122 -5.52 7.48 8.41
N PRO A 123 -6.70 8.04 8.07
CA PRO A 123 -7.75 7.28 7.38
C PRO A 123 -7.21 6.54 6.16
N ALA A 124 -7.60 5.28 5.96
CA ALA A 124 -7.00 4.35 5.01
C ALA A 124 -6.78 4.93 3.60
N GLU A 125 -7.77 5.65 3.07
CA GLU A 125 -7.68 6.25 1.73
C GLU A 125 -6.70 7.43 1.65
N ARG A 126 -6.56 8.21 2.73
CA ARG A 126 -5.60 9.32 2.82
C ARG A 126 -4.20 8.78 3.01
N ARG A 127 -4.04 7.75 3.85
CA ARG A 127 -2.79 7.02 4.06
C ARG A 127 -2.28 6.41 2.77
N GLU A 128 -3.14 5.70 2.01
CA GLU A 128 -2.79 5.14 0.70
C GLU A 128 -2.25 6.22 -0.25
N ALA A 129 -2.98 7.32 -0.43
CA ALA A 129 -2.56 8.40 -1.32
C ALA A 129 -1.25 9.06 -0.87
N PHE A 130 -1.08 9.26 0.44
CA PHE A 130 0.13 9.83 1.03
C PHE A 130 1.34 8.89 0.84
N VAL A 131 1.20 7.62 1.17
CA VAL A 131 2.27 6.61 1.02
C VAL A 131 2.72 6.52 -0.43
N LEU A 132 1.78 6.37 -1.38
CA LEU A 132 2.12 6.28 -2.80
C LEU A 132 2.88 7.51 -3.30
N THR A 133 2.44 8.71 -2.93
CA THR A 133 3.00 9.94 -3.51
C THR A 133 4.19 10.49 -2.74
N GLN A 134 4.16 10.48 -1.40
CA GLN A 134 5.18 11.13 -0.57
C GLN A 134 6.27 10.18 -0.10
N MET A 135 5.95 8.91 0.10
CA MET A 135 6.93 7.93 0.60
C MET A 135 7.52 7.07 -0.51
N LEU A 136 6.71 6.71 -1.52
CA LEU A 136 7.16 5.92 -2.66
C LEU A 136 7.49 6.77 -3.89
N GLY A 137 7.23 8.08 -3.85
CA GLY A 137 7.59 9.00 -4.93
C GLY A 137 6.80 8.78 -6.24
N CYS A 138 5.61 8.16 -6.17
CA CYS A 138 4.74 8.07 -7.33
C CYS A 138 4.24 9.47 -7.71
N SER A 139 4.19 9.77 -9.01
CA SER A 139 3.44 10.93 -9.50
C SER A 139 1.95 10.79 -9.15
N TYR A 140 1.22 11.90 -9.15
CA TYR A 140 -0.23 11.86 -8.89
C TYR A 140 -0.99 11.01 -9.91
N ASP A 141 -0.54 10.99 -11.16
CA ASP A 141 -1.14 10.16 -12.22
C ASP A 141 -0.86 8.67 -12.01
N GLU A 142 0.36 8.30 -11.59
CA GLU A 142 0.69 6.91 -11.23
C GLU A 142 -0.12 6.46 -10.01
N ALA A 143 -0.16 7.27 -8.95
CA ALA A 143 -0.95 6.98 -7.76
C ALA A 143 -2.44 6.83 -8.09
N ALA A 144 -2.98 7.65 -8.99
CA ALA A 144 -4.36 7.54 -9.46
C ALA A 144 -4.62 6.20 -10.19
N ARG A 145 -3.69 5.76 -11.06
CA ARG A 145 -3.77 4.46 -11.74
C ARG A 145 -3.68 3.30 -10.74
N ILE A 146 -2.76 3.37 -9.77
CA ILE A 146 -2.58 2.36 -8.73
C ILE A 146 -3.83 2.24 -7.86
N ALA A 147 -4.36 3.38 -7.38
CA ALA A 147 -5.53 3.44 -6.51
C ALA A 147 -6.86 3.20 -7.25
N GLY A 148 -6.88 3.36 -8.57
CA GLY A 148 -8.09 3.22 -9.39
C GLY A 148 -9.09 4.36 -9.17
N VAL A 149 -8.61 5.58 -8.95
CA VAL A 149 -9.42 6.79 -8.71
C VAL A 149 -8.94 7.95 -9.57
N PRO A 150 -9.77 9.00 -9.81
CA PRO A 150 -9.33 10.18 -10.53
C PRO A 150 -8.16 10.89 -9.85
N VAL A 151 -7.27 11.52 -10.65
CA VAL A 151 -6.10 12.25 -10.12
C VAL A 151 -6.48 13.38 -9.15
N GLY A 152 -7.61 14.04 -9.37
CA GLY A 152 -8.15 15.04 -8.45
C GLY A 152 -8.46 14.48 -7.06
N THR A 153 -8.90 13.22 -6.99
CA THR A 153 -9.13 12.50 -5.73
C THR A 153 -7.83 12.27 -4.98
N ILE A 154 -6.75 11.88 -5.68
CA ILE A 154 -5.43 11.73 -5.06
C ILE A 154 -4.95 13.07 -4.51
N ARG A 155 -5.05 14.17 -5.29
CA ARG A 155 -4.66 15.51 -4.84
C ARG A 155 -5.37 15.92 -3.54
N SER A 156 -6.69 15.76 -3.48
CA SER A 156 -7.47 16.11 -2.30
C SER A 156 -7.16 15.23 -1.09
N ARG A 157 -6.93 13.92 -1.30
CA ARG A 157 -6.54 12.99 -0.23
C ARG A 157 -5.17 13.34 0.35
N VAL A 158 -4.18 13.66 -0.51
CA VAL A 158 -2.83 14.08 -0.07
C VAL A 158 -2.89 15.41 0.68
N ALA A 159 -3.65 16.39 0.20
CA ALA A 159 -3.80 17.67 0.89
C ALA A 159 -4.35 17.47 2.31
N ARG A 160 -5.45 16.71 2.44
CA ARG A 160 -6.06 16.43 3.76
C ARG A 160 -5.17 15.55 4.65
N ALA A 161 -4.37 14.64 4.08
CA ALA A 161 -3.39 13.87 4.85
C ALA A 161 -2.33 14.79 5.45
N ARG A 162 -1.80 15.73 4.66
CA ARG A 162 -0.81 16.72 5.13
C ARG A 162 -1.38 17.62 6.23
N GLU A 163 -2.58 18.12 6.08
CA GLU A 163 -3.26 18.91 7.11
C GLU A 163 -3.34 18.13 8.43
N THR A 164 -3.85 16.89 8.38
CA THR A 164 -3.94 16.03 9.56
C THR A 164 -2.59 15.78 10.22
N LEU A 165 -1.53 15.52 9.43
CA LEU A 165 -0.19 15.28 9.97
C LEU A 165 0.43 16.55 10.57
N ILE A 166 0.25 17.71 9.96
CA ILE A 166 0.72 19.00 10.50
C ILE A 166 0.06 19.30 11.84
N ASP A 167 -1.26 19.09 11.92
CA ASP A 167 -2.01 19.34 13.17
C ASP A 167 -1.55 18.36 14.28
N ALA A 168 -1.31 17.09 13.95
CA ALA A 168 -0.81 16.12 14.90
C ALA A 168 0.61 16.46 15.43
N VAL A 169 1.52 16.89 14.55
CA VAL A 169 2.87 17.31 14.95
C VAL A 169 2.80 18.56 15.84
N ARG A 170 2.01 19.55 15.48
CA ARG A 170 1.83 20.78 16.31
C ARG A 170 1.24 20.46 17.67
N ALA A 171 0.32 19.51 17.76
CA ALA A 171 -0.24 19.09 19.05
C ALA A 171 0.80 18.40 19.92
N ALA A 172 1.70 17.61 19.32
CA ALA A 172 2.81 16.96 20.04
C ALA A 172 3.86 17.96 20.54
N ASP A 173 4.17 19.01 19.77
CA ASP A 173 5.13 20.05 20.14
C ASP A 173 4.59 21.02 21.23
N ALA A 174 3.28 20.99 21.49
CA ALA A 174 2.61 21.88 22.46
C ALA A 174 2.52 21.27 23.87
N VAL A 175 2.98 20.03 24.08
CA VAL A 175 2.99 19.28 25.35
C VAL A 175 4.39 19.24 25.95
#